data_71bd88b9477e0036850b24433c34b0ce
#
_entry.id   71bd88b9477e0036850b24433c34b0ce
#
_cell.length_a   1.000
_cell.length_b   1.000
_cell.length_c   1.000
_cell.angle_alpha   90.00
_cell.angle_beta   90.00
_cell.angle_gamma   90.00
#
_symmetry.space_group_name_H-M   'P 1'
#
loop_
_entity.id
_entity.type
_entity.pdbx_description
1 polymer ?
#
loop_
_entity_poly.entity_id
_entity_poly.type
_entity_poly.pdbx_seq_one_letter_code
_entity_poly.pdbx_strand_id
1 'polypeptide(L)'
;MKRLNTISERSLLKIFFLIFSSSFLIAAFFMPDRENMIPGLLRIFSSPTLSGTSFFNVGGFAATFLNMGLNGLVCTALFWIPGNKAMHASTLVTILTTGFGAWGIHIVNMWPTMLGVILYCLVKKEKIGDQTNAILFSTGLAPFMSELMIRYPNPDVIGFTPQGILLAVIVGILAGFLVPAGLENSPAVHKGFALYSAALPVGMIAFALQGALYKAMGVPIPGPTSDLSVVSPTIVNTFCCILFGFFVVFALLIGCRPRDYWAILADPDQTLDFVAINGNGAFLMNVGIYGFFILMYYNIIGAEFNGITFGVIFCMLSTCNAGSHPFNVCSITLGYAMASQFFQLLCPFFGGDFTKYLHTQSIVVGVCYANGLSPIADRYGWVYGMISAMMHFCMVTTVPELHGGMCLYNGGFTAALVCLLMVPGLERHSRTKRERLGMGAPLH
;
A
#
# COMPACT_ATOMS: atom_id res chain seq x y z
N MET A 1 -9.42 -21.08 -24.83
CA MET A 1 -9.32 -19.63 -24.67
C MET A 1 -10.67 -18.94 -24.42
N LYS A 2 -11.76 -19.20 -25.18
CA LYS A 2 -13.10 -18.61 -24.88
C LYS A 2 -13.63 -18.89 -23.43
N ARG A 3 -13.20 -19.98 -22.76
CA ARG A 3 -13.65 -20.31 -21.40
C ARG A 3 -13.11 -19.39 -20.29
N LEU A 4 -11.96 -18.72 -20.47
CA LEU A 4 -11.41 -17.82 -19.46
C LEU A 4 -12.14 -16.47 -19.37
N ASN A 5 -12.73 -16.01 -20.49
CA ASN A 5 -13.62 -14.84 -20.48
C ASN A 5 -14.99 -15.09 -19.80
N THR A 6 -15.33 -16.35 -19.48
CA THR A 6 -16.56 -16.73 -18.78
C THR A 6 -16.38 -16.93 -17.29
N ILE A 7 -15.13 -16.81 -16.77
CA ILE A 7 -14.85 -16.86 -15.33
C ILE A 7 -15.44 -15.59 -14.69
N SER A 8 -16.19 -15.76 -13.62
CA SER A 8 -16.69 -14.62 -12.86
C SER A 8 -15.53 -13.79 -12.31
N GLU A 9 -15.71 -12.47 -12.23
CA GLU A 9 -14.72 -11.52 -11.67
C GLU A 9 -14.17 -11.99 -10.32
N ARG A 10 -15.05 -12.46 -9.42
CA ARG A 10 -14.65 -12.96 -8.10
C ARG A 10 -13.73 -14.17 -8.17
N SER A 11 -13.98 -15.06 -9.12
CA SER A 11 -13.13 -16.24 -9.33
C SER A 11 -11.79 -15.83 -9.94
N LEU A 12 -11.80 -14.88 -10.86
CA LEU A 12 -10.56 -14.32 -11.41
C LEU A 12 -9.70 -13.67 -10.32
N LEU A 13 -10.29 -12.83 -9.47
CA LEU A 13 -9.55 -12.15 -8.41
C LEU A 13 -8.91 -13.15 -7.45
N LYS A 14 -9.61 -14.21 -7.07
CA LYS A 14 -9.05 -15.28 -6.21
C LYS A 14 -7.88 -16.00 -6.89
N ILE A 15 -8.00 -16.29 -8.18
CA ILE A 15 -6.91 -16.89 -8.98
C ILE A 15 -5.74 -15.91 -9.11
N PHE A 16 -6.02 -14.63 -9.35
CA PHE A 16 -5.01 -13.58 -9.40
C PHE A 16 -4.24 -13.48 -8.07
N PHE A 17 -4.93 -13.47 -6.93
CA PHE A 17 -4.29 -13.42 -5.61
C PHE A 17 -3.36 -14.62 -5.40
N LEU A 18 -3.80 -15.82 -5.79
CA LEU A 18 -2.99 -17.02 -5.68
C LEU A 18 -1.73 -16.94 -6.57
N ILE A 19 -1.89 -16.56 -7.84
CA ILE A 19 -0.76 -16.43 -8.78
C ILE A 19 0.20 -15.35 -8.31
N PHE A 20 -0.33 -14.18 -7.93
CA PHE A 20 0.46 -13.05 -7.45
C PHE A 20 1.29 -13.44 -6.22
N SER A 21 0.66 -14.02 -5.20
CA SER A 21 1.34 -14.44 -3.97
C SER A 21 2.36 -15.56 -4.22
N SER A 22 2.01 -16.54 -5.05
CA SER A 22 2.89 -17.67 -5.39
C SER A 22 4.12 -17.23 -6.19
N SER A 23 4.03 -16.13 -6.97
CA SER A 23 5.18 -15.62 -7.73
C SER A 23 6.33 -15.22 -6.81
N PHE A 24 6.05 -14.65 -5.64
CA PHE A 24 7.08 -14.32 -4.65
C PHE A 24 7.66 -15.57 -4.00
N LEU A 25 6.84 -16.57 -3.68
CA LEU A 25 7.34 -17.86 -3.16
C LEU A 25 8.27 -18.54 -4.16
N ILE A 26 7.87 -18.59 -5.41
CA ILE A 26 8.69 -19.18 -6.47
C ILE A 26 9.99 -18.41 -6.62
N ALA A 27 9.93 -17.08 -6.66
CA ALA A 27 11.10 -16.22 -6.79
C ALA A 27 12.10 -16.42 -5.64
N ALA A 28 11.65 -16.69 -4.41
CA ALA A 28 12.52 -16.92 -3.25
C ALA A 28 13.55 -18.03 -3.51
N PHE A 29 13.17 -19.09 -4.25
CA PHE A 29 14.07 -20.20 -4.59
C PHE A 29 15.12 -19.85 -5.64
N PHE A 30 14.96 -18.76 -6.36
CA PHE A 30 15.89 -18.26 -7.36
C PHE A 30 16.78 -17.12 -6.87
N MET A 31 16.60 -16.68 -5.60
CA MET A 31 17.45 -15.65 -5.02
C MET A 31 18.87 -16.15 -4.74
N PRO A 32 19.87 -15.28 -4.85
CA PRO A 32 21.27 -15.66 -4.69
C PRO A 32 21.61 -16.23 -3.30
N ASP A 33 20.84 -15.84 -2.28
CA ASP A 33 21.02 -16.22 -0.87
C ASP A 33 20.00 -17.27 -0.39
N ARG A 34 19.45 -18.09 -1.30
CA ARG A 34 18.41 -19.09 -1.01
C ARG A 34 18.76 -20.08 0.11
N GLU A 35 20.04 -20.33 0.33
CA GLU A 35 20.53 -21.22 1.40
C GLU A 35 20.21 -20.65 2.79
N ASN A 36 20.15 -19.33 2.90
CA ASN A 36 19.81 -18.61 4.13
C ASN A 36 18.32 -18.29 4.27
N MET A 37 17.46 -18.81 3.39
CA MET A 37 16.03 -18.46 3.34
C MET A 37 15.30 -18.68 4.68
N ILE A 38 15.44 -19.85 5.29
CA ILE A 38 14.78 -20.16 6.57
C ILE A 38 15.44 -19.44 7.75
N PRO A 39 16.78 -19.48 7.94
CA PRO A 39 17.41 -18.66 8.97
C PRO A 39 17.12 -17.16 8.85
N GLY A 40 17.07 -16.63 7.61
CA GLY A 40 16.70 -15.24 7.34
C GLY A 40 15.26 -14.93 7.72
N LEU A 41 14.31 -15.82 7.43
CA LEU A 41 12.91 -15.67 7.82
C LEU A 41 12.75 -15.64 9.35
N LEU A 42 13.46 -16.49 10.06
CA LEU A 42 13.44 -16.48 11.54
C LEU A 42 14.02 -15.16 12.11
N ARG A 43 15.07 -14.60 11.47
CA ARG A 43 15.58 -13.28 11.84
C ARG A 43 14.52 -12.18 11.60
N ILE A 44 13.79 -12.21 10.48
CA ILE A 44 12.68 -11.27 10.23
C ILE A 44 11.64 -11.37 11.34
N PHE A 45 11.23 -12.57 11.75
CA PHE A 45 10.22 -12.77 12.77
C PHE A 45 10.63 -12.28 14.15
N SER A 46 11.93 -12.32 14.47
CA SER A 46 12.49 -11.93 15.76
C SER A 46 13.06 -10.51 15.80
N SER A 47 12.95 -9.75 14.70
CA SER A 47 13.42 -8.37 14.65
C SER A 47 12.29 -7.39 14.91
N PRO A 48 12.56 -6.28 15.65
CA PRO A 48 11.63 -5.17 15.70
C PRO A 48 11.41 -4.60 14.30
N THR A 49 10.18 -4.21 14.00
CA THR A 49 9.83 -3.66 12.70
C THR A 49 9.32 -2.24 12.83
N LEU A 50 10.01 -1.29 12.23
CA LEU A 50 9.55 0.07 12.03
C LEU A 50 9.31 0.32 10.54
N SER A 51 8.66 1.42 10.21
CA SER A 51 8.47 1.82 8.81
C SER A 51 9.78 2.08 8.05
N GLY A 52 10.91 2.14 8.76
CA GLY A 52 12.27 2.26 8.23
C GLY A 52 13.08 0.96 8.18
N THR A 53 12.53 -0.20 8.55
CA THR A 53 13.26 -1.47 8.62
C THR A 53 13.15 -2.25 7.31
N SER A 54 14.25 -2.39 6.56
CA SER A 54 14.30 -3.20 5.33
C SER A 54 14.53 -4.68 5.64
N PHE A 55 13.64 -5.57 5.19
CA PHE A 55 13.84 -7.01 5.40
C PHE A 55 14.93 -7.61 4.51
N PHE A 56 15.34 -6.95 3.43
CA PHE A 56 16.55 -7.34 2.69
C PHE A 56 17.79 -7.27 3.59
N ASN A 57 17.87 -6.26 4.46
CA ASN A 57 18.97 -6.10 5.41
C ASN A 57 18.90 -7.10 6.58
N VAL A 58 17.70 -7.40 7.06
CA VAL A 58 17.47 -8.27 8.21
C VAL A 58 17.60 -9.75 7.84
N GLY A 59 16.92 -10.16 6.79
CA GLY A 59 16.75 -11.58 6.42
C GLY A 59 17.46 -12.00 5.13
N GLY A 60 17.78 -11.04 4.27
CA GLY A 60 18.23 -11.28 2.90
C GLY A 60 17.09 -11.34 1.89
N PHE A 61 17.44 -11.51 0.62
CA PHE A 61 16.47 -11.53 -0.49
C PHE A 61 15.52 -12.72 -0.41
N ALA A 62 16.06 -13.94 -0.32
CA ALA A 62 15.25 -15.16 -0.33
C ALA A 62 14.22 -15.20 0.79
N ALA A 63 14.62 -14.84 2.01
CA ALA A 63 13.73 -14.76 3.17
C ALA A 63 12.66 -13.68 3.02
N THR A 64 13.01 -12.53 2.46
CA THR A 64 12.06 -11.43 2.21
C THR A 64 11.02 -11.83 1.17
N PHE A 65 11.45 -12.40 0.04
CA PHE A 65 10.52 -12.91 -0.97
C PHE A 65 9.61 -14.01 -0.41
N LEU A 66 10.16 -14.94 0.39
CA LEU A 66 9.36 -15.95 1.08
C LEU A 66 8.31 -15.31 2.00
N ASN A 67 8.70 -14.33 2.82
CA ASN A 67 7.79 -13.61 3.72
C ASN A 67 6.69 -12.89 2.95
N MET A 68 7.02 -12.18 1.87
CA MET A 68 6.04 -11.54 1.00
C MET A 68 5.01 -12.54 0.45
N GLY A 69 5.49 -13.66 -0.06
CA GLY A 69 4.62 -14.72 -0.58
C GLY A 69 3.73 -15.36 0.49
N LEU A 70 4.27 -15.61 1.69
CA LEU A 70 3.49 -16.13 2.83
C LEU A 70 2.37 -15.16 3.25
N ASN A 71 2.67 -13.86 3.36
CA ASN A 71 1.67 -12.84 3.67
C ASN A 71 0.56 -12.81 2.60
N GLY A 72 0.93 -12.85 1.32
CA GLY A 72 -0.03 -12.92 0.22
C GLY A 72 -0.88 -14.19 0.25
N LEU A 73 -0.32 -15.34 0.62
CA LEU A 73 -1.09 -16.58 0.78
C LEU A 73 -2.07 -16.52 1.96
N VAL A 74 -1.70 -15.88 3.08
CA VAL A 74 -2.65 -15.63 4.19
C VAL A 74 -3.82 -14.80 3.70
N CYS A 75 -3.57 -13.71 2.96
CA CYS A 75 -4.62 -12.91 2.35
C CYS A 75 -5.50 -13.77 1.42
N THR A 76 -4.87 -14.52 0.53
CA THR A 76 -5.56 -15.40 -0.42
C THR A 76 -6.45 -16.39 0.31
N ALA A 77 -5.93 -17.06 1.35
CA ALA A 77 -6.69 -18.05 2.12
C ALA A 77 -7.95 -17.46 2.77
N LEU A 78 -7.88 -16.24 3.30
CA LEU A 78 -9.03 -15.54 3.88
C LEU A 78 -10.13 -15.27 2.84
N PHE A 79 -9.76 -14.97 1.59
CA PHE A 79 -10.74 -14.80 0.52
C PHE A 79 -11.37 -16.11 0.01
N TRP A 80 -10.86 -17.27 0.41
CA TRP A 80 -11.45 -18.57 0.13
C TRP A 80 -12.45 -19.04 1.21
N ILE A 81 -12.60 -18.28 2.30
CA ILE A 81 -13.63 -18.55 3.31
C ILE A 81 -15.03 -18.47 2.63
N PRO A 82 -15.92 -19.45 2.86
CA PRO A 82 -17.25 -19.44 2.29
C PRO A 82 -18.03 -18.15 2.61
N GLY A 83 -18.71 -17.60 1.60
CA GLY A 83 -19.47 -16.34 1.74
C GLY A 83 -18.65 -15.07 1.48
N ASN A 84 -17.32 -15.16 1.41
CA ASN A 84 -16.48 -14.02 1.10
C ASN A 84 -16.68 -13.54 -0.35
N LYS A 85 -16.74 -12.22 -0.50
CA LYS A 85 -16.88 -11.54 -1.79
C LYS A 85 -15.60 -10.74 -2.08
N ALA A 86 -14.70 -11.32 -2.88
CA ALA A 86 -13.55 -10.56 -3.39
C ALA A 86 -14.02 -9.43 -4.32
N MET A 87 -13.51 -8.22 -4.10
CA MET A 87 -13.84 -7.00 -4.84
C MET A 87 -12.58 -6.14 -5.03
N HIS A 88 -12.71 -4.92 -5.55
CA HIS A 88 -11.58 -4.00 -5.76
C HIS A 88 -10.76 -3.75 -4.47
N ALA A 89 -11.42 -3.53 -3.33
CA ALA A 89 -10.74 -3.37 -2.04
C ALA A 89 -9.94 -4.60 -1.62
N SER A 90 -10.38 -5.80 -2.04
CA SER A 90 -9.66 -7.06 -1.80
C SER A 90 -8.35 -7.13 -2.61
N THR A 91 -8.38 -6.62 -3.84
CA THR A 91 -7.18 -6.50 -4.68
C THR A 91 -6.18 -5.55 -4.01
N LEU A 92 -6.66 -4.38 -3.59
CA LEU A 92 -5.85 -3.37 -2.92
C LEU A 92 -5.16 -3.96 -1.70
N VAL A 93 -5.91 -4.53 -0.76
CA VAL A 93 -5.34 -5.02 0.50
C VAL A 93 -4.42 -6.23 0.32
N THR A 94 -4.70 -7.12 -0.64
CA THR A 94 -3.84 -8.29 -0.90
C THR A 94 -2.49 -7.86 -1.45
N ILE A 95 -2.47 -6.97 -2.44
CA ILE A 95 -1.22 -6.48 -3.03
C ILE A 95 -0.44 -5.64 -2.00
N LEU A 96 -1.12 -4.78 -1.22
CA LEU A 96 -0.51 -4.02 -0.13
C LEU A 96 0.16 -4.91 0.91
N THR A 97 -0.58 -5.87 1.48
CA THR A 97 -0.07 -6.75 2.55
C THR A 97 1.09 -7.61 2.05
N THR A 98 1.04 -8.05 0.78
CA THR A 98 2.18 -8.73 0.14
C THR A 98 3.38 -7.78 0.04
N GLY A 99 3.19 -6.55 -0.45
CA GLY A 99 4.24 -5.53 -0.54
C GLY A 99 4.87 -5.22 0.81
N PHE A 100 4.06 -5.01 1.85
CA PHE A 100 4.53 -4.78 3.23
C PHE A 100 5.34 -5.94 3.80
N GLY A 101 5.24 -7.13 3.22
CA GLY A 101 6.12 -8.24 3.55
C GLY A 101 7.61 -7.99 3.28
N ALA A 102 7.96 -6.88 2.62
CA ALA A 102 9.34 -6.47 2.41
C ALA A 102 9.92 -5.61 3.54
N TRP A 103 9.08 -5.08 4.48
CA TRP A 103 9.60 -4.22 5.57
C TRP A 103 8.77 -4.11 6.86
N GLY A 104 7.56 -4.56 6.94
CA GLY A 104 6.72 -4.25 8.12
C GLY A 104 5.86 -5.38 8.60
N ILE A 105 5.39 -6.25 7.69
CA ILE A 105 4.45 -7.33 8.00
C ILE A 105 5.12 -8.68 7.85
N HIS A 106 4.90 -9.54 8.82
CA HIS A 106 5.18 -10.98 8.74
C HIS A 106 4.10 -11.77 9.48
N ILE A 107 4.03 -13.07 9.21
CA ILE A 107 2.95 -13.93 9.72
C ILE A 107 2.87 -13.98 11.27
N VAL A 108 3.90 -13.54 12.00
CA VAL A 108 3.87 -13.51 13.48
C VAL A 108 3.26 -12.23 14.02
N ASN A 109 3.50 -11.05 13.40
CA ASN A 109 3.07 -9.77 13.96
C ASN A 109 1.67 -9.31 13.49
N MET A 110 1.10 -9.95 12.47
CA MET A 110 -0.18 -9.53 11.92
C MET A 110 -1.39 -10.01 12.75
N TRP A 111 -1.28 -11.12 13.50
CA TRP A 111 -2.42 -11.78 14.13
C TRP A 111 -3.12 -10.97 15.23
N PRO A 112 -2.43 -10.21 16.11
CA PRO A 112 -3.13 -9.54 17.21
C PRO A 112 -4.23 -8.58 16.71
N THR A 113 -3.95 -7.80 15.68
CA THR A 113 -4.93 -6.87 15.12
C THR A 113 -6.03 -7.58 14.34
N MET A 114 -5.70 -8.66 13.61
CA MET A 114 -6.68 -9.48 12.92
C MET A 114 -7.69 -10.11 13.89
N LEU A 115 -7.22 -10.61 15.04
CA LEU A 115 -8.08 -11.15 16.10
C LEU A 115 -9.03 -10.07 16.65
N GLY A 116 -8.61 -8.82 16.72
CA GLY A 116 -9.45 -7.71 17.13
C GLY A 116 -10.64 -7.50 16.18
N VAL A 117 -10.42 -7.55 14.88
CA VAL A 117 -11.52 -7.47 13.90
C VAL A 117 -12.43 -8.70 13.97
N ILE A 118 -11.87 -9.90 14.18
CA ILE A 118 -12.68 -11.11 14.38
C ILE A 118 -13.56 -10.98 15.64
N LEU A 119 -13.02 -10.44 16.74
CA LEU A 119 -13.79 -10.15 17.94
C LEU A 119 -14.92 -9.13 17.67
N TYR A 120 -14.65 -8.08 16.88
CA TYR A 120 -15.68 -7.15 16.43
C TYR A 120 -16.83 -7.89 15.73
N CYS A 121 -16.52 -8.77 14.77
CA CYS A 121 -17.53 -9.58 14.09
C CYS A 121 -18.37 -10.41 15.06
N LEU A 122 -17.73 -11.04 16.06
CA LEU A 122 -18.44 -11.84 17.06
C LEU A 122 -19.38 -11.00 17.92
N VAL A 123 -18.92 -9.82 18.39
CA VAL A 123 -19.71 -8.91 19.23
C VAL A 123 -20.88 -8.30 18.43
N LYS A 124 -20.64 -7.90 17.19
CA LYS A 124 -21.65 -7.31 16.30
C LYS A 124 -22.53 -8.34 15.60
N LYS A 125 -22.23 -9.63 15.74
CA LYS A 125 -22.90 -10.75 15.04
C LYS A 125 -22.83 -10.62 13.52
N GLU A 126 -21.73 -10.08 13.01
CA GLU A 126 -21.42 -9.97 11.59
C GLU A 126 -20.68 -11.21 11.08
N LYS A 127 -20.76 -11.48 9.78
CA LYS A 127 -20.00 -12.57 9.17
C LYS A 127 -18.55 -12.16 8.98
N ILE A 128 -17.61 -13.01 9.39
CA ILE A 128 -16.16 -12.78 9.21
C ILE A 128 -15.84 -12.53 7.73
N GLY A 129 -16.50 -13.21 6.81
CA GLY A 129 -16.32 -13.03 5.37
C GLY A 129 -16.64 -11.60 4.86
N ASP A 130 -17.58 -10.91 5.48
CA ASP A 130 -17.93 -9.54 5.10
C ASP A 130 -16.86 -8.52 5.57
N GLN A 131 -16.13 -8.84 6.64
CA GLN A 131 -15.09 -8.00 7.24
C GLN A 131 -13.64 -8.41 6.85
N THR A 132 -13.47 -9.31 5.87
CA THR A 132 -12.13 -9.79 5.47
C THR A 132 -11.19 -8.64 5.07
N ASN A 133 -11.68 -7.63 4.37
CA ASN A 133 -10.87 -6.48 4.02
C ASN A 133 -10.42 -5.70 5.28
N ALA A 134 -11.30 -5.51 6.25
CA ALA A 134 -10.94 -4.85 7.52
C ALA A 134 -9.93 -5.67 8.33
N ILE A 135 -10.08 -7.01 8.35
CA ILE A 135 -9.11 -7.93 8.97
C ILE A 135 -7.71 -7.69 8.38
N LEU A 136 -7.60 -7.65 7.06
CA LEU A 136 -6.33 -7.46 6.38
C LEU A 136 -5.81 -6.02 6.50
N PHE A 137 -6.67 -5.00 6.42
CA PHE A 137 -6.25 -3.61 6.62
C PHE A 137 -5.73 -3.33 8.04
N SER A 138 -6.24 -4.04 9.06
CA SER A 138 -5.75 -3.90 10.43
C SER A 138 -4.26 -4.23 10.58
N THR A 139 -3.71 -5.05 9.68
CA THR A 139 -2.28 -5.42 9.66
C THR A 139 -1.34 -4.25 9.38
N GLY A 140 -1.85 -3.09 8.94
CA GLY A 140 -1.06 -1.85 8.87
C GLY A 140 -0.48 -1.40 10.21
N LEU A 141 -0.97 -1.95 11.33
CA LEU A 141 -0.45 -1.76 12.69
C LEU A 141 0.53 -2.86 13.14
N ALA A 142 0.89 -3.80 12.27
CA ALA A 142 1.80 -4.89 12.59
C ALA A 142 3.15 -4.43 13.18
N PRO A 143 3.77 -3.32 12.74
CA PRO A 143 4.97 -2.81 13.39
C PRO A 143 4.79 -2.48 14.87
N PHE A 144 3.65 -1.91 15.29
CA PHE A 144 3.35 -1.74 16.72
C PHE A 144 3.39 -3.07 17.47
N MET A 145 2.83 -4.12 16.88
CA MET A 145 2.82 -5.44 17.52
C MET A 145 4.24 -5.99 17.68
N SER A 146 5.09 -5.87 16.67
CA SER A 146 6.50 -6.25 16.79
C SER A 146 7.23 -5.46 17.88
N GLU A 147 7.03 -4.14 17.91
CA GLU A 147 7.68 -3.29 18.93
C GLU A 147 7.26 -3.69 20.36
N LEU A 148 5.97 -3.92 20.58
CA LEU A 148 5.46 -4.35 21.88
C LEU A 148 5.98 -5.74 22.29
N MET A 149 6.05 -6.68 21.33
CA MET A 149 6.52 -8.05 21.61
C MET A 149 8.00 -8.13 21.92
N ILE A 150 8.83 -7.27 21.29
CA ILE A 150 10.26 -7.51 21.17
C ILE A 150 11.09 -6.54 22.02
N ARG A 151 10.68 -5.26 22.14
CA ARG A 151 11.52 -4.27 22.85
C ARG A 151 10.78 -3.23 23.70
N TYR A 152 9.46 -3.30 23.82
CA TYR A 152 8.75 -2.41 24.73
C TYR A 152 8.85 -2.91 26.19
N PRO A 153 9.03 -2.06 27.21
CA PRO A 153 9.17 -0.60 27.14
C PRO A 153 10.62 -0.09 27.01
N ASN A 154 11.59 -0.98 26.92
CA ASN A 154 13.01 -0.62 26.83
C ASN A 154 13.55 -0.88 25.42
N PRO A 155 13.79 0.16 24.59
CA PRO A 155 14.24 0.01 23.21
C PRO A 155 15.63 -0.61 23.05
N ASP A 156 16.45 -0.63 24.12
CA ASP A 156 17.81 -1.19 24.10
C ASP A 156 17.83 -2.72 24.30
N VAL A 157 16.70 -3.29 24.75
CA VAL A 157 16.58 -4.73 24.99
C VAL A 157 15.77 -5.37 23.90
N ILE A 158 16.40 -6.19 23.07
CA ILE A 158 15.76 -6.88 21.93
C ILE A 158 15.53 -8.35 22.31
N GLY A 159 14.28 -8.78 22.30
CA GLY A 159 13.88 -10.16 22.53
C GLY A 159 12.43 -10.31 22.93
N PHE A 160 11.83 -11.45 22.60
CA PHE A 160 10.46 -11.74 23.02
C PHE A 160 10.37 -11.91 24.55
N THR A 161 9.39 -11.22 25.14
CA THR A 161 9.04 -11.41 26.55
C THR A 161 7.57 -11.82 26.68
N PRO A 162 7.21 -12.68 27.67
CA PRO A 162 5.80 -13.04 27.88
C PRO A 162 4.91 -11.82 28.12
N GLN A 163 5.41 -10.82 28.84
CA GLN A 163 4.69 -9.56 29.10
C GLN A 163 4.49 -8.74 27.82
N GLY A 164 5.54 -8.64 27.00
CA GLY A 164 5.46 -7.93 25.70
C GLY A 164 4.49 -8.61 24.73
N ILE A 165 4.52 -9.93 24.65
CA ILE A 165 3.58 -10.71 23.84
C ILE A 165 2.13 -10.48 24.32
N LEU A 166 1.88 -10.60 25.64
CA LEU A 166 0.56 -10.37 26.21
C LEU A 166 0.06 -8.95 25.94
N LEU A 167 0.92 -7.95 26.11
CA LEU A 167 0.60 -6.56 25.84
C LEU A 167 0.26 -6.35 24.35
N ALA A 168 1.05 -6.91 23.43
CA ALA A 168 0.80 -6.82 22.01
C ALA A 168 -0.53 -7.47 21.60
N VAL A 169 -0.89 -8.60 22.21
CA VAL A 169 -2.18 -9.26 21.99
C VAL A 169 -3.33 -8.39 22.47
N ILE A 170 -3.26 -7.85 23.70
CA ILE A 170 -4.32 -7.00 24.25
C ILE A 170 -4.48 -5.72 23.40
N VAL A 171 -3.38 -5.01 23.16
CA VAL A 171 -3.39 -3.76 22.39
C VAL A 171 -3.82 -4.02 20.95
N GLY A 172 -3.34 -5.10 20.33
CA GLY A 172 -3.71 -5.48 18.97
C GLY A 172 -5.19 -5.81 18.83
N ILE A 173 -5.77 -6.55 19.79
CA ILE A 173 -7.22 -6.83 19.81
C ILE A 173 -8.02 -5.53 19.95
N LEU A 174 -7.65 -4.64 20.86
CA LEU A 174 -8.32 -3.36 21.02
C LEU A 174 -8.23 -2.49 19.76
N ALA A 175 -7.03 -2.37 19.19
CA ALA A 175 -6.79 -1.61 17.98
C ALA A 175 -7.56 -2.18 16.77
N GLY A 176 -7.47 -3.50 16.56
CA GLY A 176 -8.16 -4.17 15.47
C GLY A 176 -9.68 -4.07 15.57
N PHE A 177 -10.24 -4.12 16.80
CA PHE A 177 -11.67 -3.96 17.04
C PHE A 177 -12.23 -2.62 16.56
N LEU A 178 -11.41 -1.56 16.55
CA LEU A 178 -11.82 -0.23 16.11
C LEU A 178 -11.79 -0.05 14.58
N VAL A 179 -11.03 -0.88 13.86
CA VAL A 179 -10.81 -0.69 12.40
C VAL A 179 -12.09 -0.76 11.57
N PRO A 180 -13.01 -1.73 11.75
CA PRO A 180 -14.21 -1.82 10.91
C PRO A 180 -15.08 -0.56 10.97
N ALA A 181 -15.38 -0.07 12.17
CA ALA A 181 -16.20 1.14 12.35
C ALA A 181 -15.53 2.38 11.74
N GLY A 182 -14.20 2.52 11.88
CA GLY A 182 -13.44 3.59 11.26
C GLY A 182 -13.44 3.50 9.73
N LEU A 183 -13.34 2.29 9.19
CA LEU A 183 -13.33 2.05 7.75
C LEU A 183 -14.66 2.43 7.09
N GLU A 184 -15.79 2.12 7.71
CA GLU A 184 -17.13 2.49 7.23
C GLU A 184 -17.31 4.01 7.15
N ASN A 185 -16.72 4.78 8.06
CA ASN A 185 -16.86 6.24 8.12
C ASN A 185 -15.81 6.99 7.28
N SER A 186 -14.74 6.33 6.87
CA SER A 186 -13.62 6.95 6.14
C SER A 186 -14.05 7.64 4.82
N PRO A 187 -14.94 7.04 3.99
CA PRO A 187 -15.41 7.67 2.75
C PRO A 187 -16.11 9.01 2.96
N ALA A 188 -16.74 9.24 4.11
CA ALA A 188 -17.37 10.53 4.43
C ALA A 188 -16.34 11.67 4.53
N VAL A 189 -15.11 11.36 4.94
CA VAL A 189 -14.03 12.34 5.09
C VAL A 189 -13.39 12.69 3.75
N HIS A 190 -13.02 11.69 2.96
CA HIS A 190 -12.31 11.91 1.69
C HIS A 190 -13.20 11.84 0.44
N LYS A 191 -14.50 11.58 0.60
CA LYS A 191 -15.52 11.56 -0.48
C LYS A 191 -15.15 10.71 -1.69
N GLY A 192 -14.42 9.62 -1.47
CA GLY A 192 -13.93 8.73 -2.53
C GLY A 192 -12.67 9.19 -3.25
N PHE A 193 -12.12 10.36 -2.93
CA PHE A 193 -10.92 10.90 -3.59
C PHE A 193 -9.59 10.38 -3.04
N ALA A 194 -9.61 9.59 -1.95
CA ALA A 194 -8.43 8.86 -1.46
C ALA A 194 -8.66 7.35 -1.56
N LEU A 195 -7.92 6.70 -2.45
CA LEU A 195 -8.09 5.26 -2.71
C LEU A 195 -7.66 4.38 -1.53
N TYR A 196 -6.73 4.85 -0.71
CA TYR A 196 -6.29 4.17 0.51
C TYR A 196 -7.21 4.49 1.71
N SER A 197 -8.50 4.28 1.56
CA SER A 197 -9.53 4.66 2.54
C SER A 197 -9.25 4.15 3.96
N ALA A 198 -8.74 2.93 4.09
CA ALA A 198 -8.38 2.32 5.37
C ALA A 198 -7.22 3.02 6.09
N ALA A 199 -6.41 3.80 5.38
CA ALA A 199 -5.28 4.49 5.98
C ALA A 199 -5.71 5.55 7.00
N LEU A 200 -6.89 6.14 6.82
CA LEU A 200 -7.41 7.15 7.76
C LEU A 200 -7.68 6.56 9.15
N PRO A 201 -8.54 5.54 9.32
CA PRO A 201 -8.79 4.98 10.64
C PRO A 201 -7.56 4.28 11.23
N VAL A 202 -6.79 3.55 10.43
CA VAL A 202 -5.58 2.87 10.91
C VAL A 202 -4.53 3.87 11.38
N GLY A 203 -4.34 4.98 10.66
CA GLY A 203 -3.45 6.07 11.08
C GLY A 203 -3.93 6.78 12.36
N MET A 204 -5.23 7.03 12.50
CA MET A 204 -5.79 7.60 13.72
C MET A 204 -5.58 6.69 14.95
N ILE A 205 -5.75 5.38 14.77
CA ILE A 205 -5.47 4.40 15.82
C ILE A 205 -3.97 4.39 16.15
N ALA A 206 -3.09 4.41 15.14
CA ALA A 206 -1.65 4.48 15.34
C ALA A 206 -1.23 5.74 16.11
N PHE A 207 -1.80 6.89 15.77
CA PHE A 207 -1.57 8.15 16.49
C PHE A 207 -1.99 8.06 17.96
N ALA A 208 -3.17 7.51 18.23
CA ALA A 208 -3.65 7.30 19.61
C ALA A 208 -2.75 6.31 20.39
N LEU A 209 -2.33 5.20 19.76
CA LEU A 209 -1.43 4.24 20.40
C LEU A 209 -0.05 4.83 20.70
N GLN A 210 0.51 5.59 19.77
CA GLN A 210 1.79 6.29 20.00
C GLN A 210 1.65 7.29 21.15
N GLY A 211 0.56 8.05 21.19
CA GLY A 211 0.26 8.99 22.27
C GLY A 211 0.15 8.29 23.62
N ALA A 212 -0.61 7.20 23.70
CA ALA A 212 -0.84 6.48 24.94
C ALA A 212 0.38 5.70 25.43
N LEU A 213 0.96 4.86 24.57
CA LEU A 213 1.99 3.89 24.98
C LEU A 213 3.39 4.52 25.10
N TYR A 214 3.68 5.58 24.35
CA TYR A 214 5.01 6.20 24.39
C TYR A 214 4.97 7.59 25.06
N LYS A 215 4.17 8.52 24.55
CA LYS A 215 4.16 9.90 25.10
C LYS A 215 3.61 9.99 26.52
N ALA A 216 2.41 9.45 26.78
CA ALA A 216 1.77 9.53 28.08
C ALA A 216 2.48 8.67 29.14
N MET A 217 3.06 7.54 28.74
CA MET A 217 3.81 6.65 29.62
C MET A 217 5.28 7.07 29.79
N GLY A 218 5.76 8.08 29.05
CA GLY A 218 7.16 8.52 29.12
C GLY A 218 8.16 7.50 28.56
N VAL A 219 7.72 6.56 27.73
CA VAL A 219 8.58 5.57 27.09
C VAL A 219 9.23 6.21 25.84
N PRO A 220 10.56 6.05 25.65
CA PRO A 220 11.23 6.60 24.47
C PRO A 220 10.76 5.89 23.20
N ILE A 221 10.55 6.67 22.14
CA ILE A 221 10.21 6.11 20.81
C ILE A 221 11.47 5.45 20.27
N PRO A 222 11.37 4.17 19.84
CA PRO A 222 12.54 3.45 19.34
C PRO A 222 13.01 4.00 17.99
N GLY A 223 14.33 4.02 17.78
CA GLY A 223 14.96 4.29 16.50
C GLY A 223 14.99 3.06 15.58
N PRO A 224 15.33 3.22 14.29
CA PRO A 224 15.54 2.10 13.38
C PRO A 224 16.67 1.19 13.88
N THR A 225 16.51 -0.12 13.64
CA THR A 225 17.44 -1.15 14.16
C THR A 225 18.57 -1.51 13.20
N SER A 226 18.53 -1.02 11.97
CA SER A 226 19.56 -1.31 10.98
C SER A 226 19.76 -0.13 10.05
N ASP A 227 20.99 0.08 9.63
CA ASP A 227 21.28 0.98 8.52
C ASP A 227 20.67 0.41 7.23
N LEU A 228 20.07 1.29 6.45
CA LEU A 228 19.52 0.93 5.15
C LEU A 228 20.65 0.83 4.15
N SER A 229 20.87 -0.34 3.59
CA SER A 229 21.75 -0.52 2.44
C SER A 229 20.95 -0.47 1.15
N VAL A 230 21.45 0.33 0.22
CA VAL A 230 20.96 0.33 -1.17
C VAL A 230 21.46 -0.93 -1.87
N VAL A 231 20.54 -1.63 -2.53
CA VAL A 231 20.88 -2.85 -3.28
C VAL A 231 20.90 -2.59 -4.78
N SER A 232 21.59 -3.45 -5.52
CA SER A 232 21.58 -3.38 -6.98
C SER A 232 20.13 -3.49 -7.51
N PRO A 233 19.73 -2.64 -8.44
CA PRO A 233 18.38 -2.66 -9.02
C PRO A 233 18.07 -3.92 -9.83
N THR A 234 19.08 -4.72 -10.17
CA THR A 234 18.95 -5.87 -11.08
C THR A 234 17.91 -6.88 -10.60
N ILE A 235 17.97 -7.31 -9.33
CA ILE A 235 17.02 -8.32 -8.79
C ILE A 235 15.60 -7.79 -8.85
N VAL A 236 15.39 -6.56 -8.41
CA VAL A 236 14.07 -5.91 -8.39
C VAL A 236 13.53 -5.75 -9.81
N ASN A 237 14.31 -5.17 -10.71
CA ASN A 237 13.91 -4.94 -12.10
C ASN A 237 13.62 -6.28 -12.81
N THR A 238 14.46 -7.31 -12.63
CA THR A 238 14.25 -8.62 -13.27
C THR A 238 12.95 -9.26 -12.80
N PHE A 239 12.72 -9.30 -11.47
CA PHE A 239 11.50 -9.86 -10.92
C PHE A 239 10.26 -9.12 -11.39
N CYS A 240 10.25 -7.79 -11.30
CA CYS A 240 9.14 -6.96 -11.72
C CYS A 240 8.86 -7.07 -13.22
N CYS A 241 9.89 -7.10 -14.08
CA CYS A 241 9.72 -7.30 -15.52
C CYS A 241 9.08 -8.65 -15.84
N ILE A 242 9.50 -9.73 -15.17
CA ILE A 242 8.90 -11.05 -15.37
C ILE A 242 7.44 -11.05 -14.90
N LEU A 243 7.15 -10.51 -13.70
CA LEU A 243 5.81 -10.49 -13.12
C LEU A 243 4.85 -9.67 -13.97
N PHE A 244 5.22 -8.44 -14.31
CA PHE A 244 4.35 -7.54 -15.08
C PHE A 244 4.19 -8.01 -16.53
N GLY A 245 5.28 -8.52 -17.13
CA GLY A 245 5.24 -9.14 -18.45
C GLY A 245 4.31 -10.35 -18.50
N PHE A 246 4.33 -11.19 -17.46
CA PHE A 246 3.40 -12.31 -17.33
C PHE A 246 1.95 -11.85 -17.38
N PHE A 247 1.56 -10.80 -16.64
CA PHE A 247 0.18 -10.30 -16.64
C PHE A 247 -0.24 -9.67 -17.97
N VAL A 248 0.67 -8.97 -18.67
CA VAL A 248 0.41 -8.46 -20.03
C VAL A 248 0.17 -9.63 -20.98
N VAL A 249 1.05 -10.61 -21.01
CA VAL A 249 0.91 -11.80 -21.86
C VAL A 249 -0.37 -12.56 -21.53
N PHE A 250 -0.69 -12.73 -20.26
CA PHE A 250 -1.91 -13.41 -19.84
C PHE A 250 -3.16 -12.66 -20.28
N ALA A 251 -3.18 -11.33 -20.17
CA ALA A 251 -4.26 -10.49 -20.68
C ALA A 251 -4.48 -10.68 -22.19
N LEU A 252 -3.40 -10.68 -22.98
CA LEU A 252 -3.45 -10.92 -24.43
C LEU A 252 -3.99 -12.33 -24.76
N LEU A 253 -3.54 -13.34 -24.03
CA LEU A 253 -3.96 -14.75 -24.20
C LEU A 253 -5.47 -14.95 -23.92
N ILE A 254 -6.06 -14.19 -23.00
CA ILE A 254 -7.50 -14.25 -22.74
C ILE A 254 -8.32 -13.35 -23.68
N GLY A 255 -7.65 -12.65 -24.61
CA GLY A 255 -8.29 -11.92 -25.72
C GLY A 255 -8.45 -10.41 -25.50
N CYS A 256 -7.79 -9.82 -24.50
CA CYS A 256 -7.74 -8.37 -24.35
C CYS A 256 -6.91 -7.77 -25.50
N ARG A 257 -7.47 -6.78 -26.19
CA ARG A 257 -6.77 -6.07 -27.25
C ARG A 257 -6.20 -4.75 -26.71
N PRO A 258 -4.98 -4.34 -27.11
CA PRO A 258 -4.39 -3.08 -26.68
C PRO A 258 -5.28 -1.86 -26.91
N ARG A 259 -6.04 -1.84 -28.02
CA ARG A 259 -6.98 -0.76 -28.33
C ARG A 259 -8.12 -0.65 -27.31
N ASP A 260 -8.59 -1.78 -26.77
CA ASP A 260 -9.68 -1.82 -25.79
C ASP A 260 -9.19 -1.23 -24.46
N TYR A 261 -7.95 -1.53 -24.08
CA TYR A 261 -7.29 -0.92 -22.92
C TYR A 261 -7.06 0.60 -23.12
N TRP A 262 -6.64 1.01 -24.32
CA TRP A 262 -6.46 2.42 -24.66
C TRP A 262 -7.75 3.24 -24.53
N ALA A 263 -8.89 2.66 -24.91
CA ALA A 263 -10.19 3.30 -24.75
C ALA A 263 -10.53 3.58 -23.28
N ILE A 264 -10.13 2.67 -22.37
CA ILE A 264 -10.32 2.83 -20.93
C ILE A 264 -9.47 3.99 -20.37
N LEU A 265 -8.21 4.11 -20.81
CA LEU A 265 -7.33 5.20 -20.39
C LEU A 265 -7.85 6.58 -20.80
N ALA A 266 -8.66 6.64 -21.82
CA ALA A 266 -9.26 7.87 -22.33
C ALA A 266 -10.56 8.25 -21.60
N ASP A 267 -11.14 7.37 -20.78
CA ASP A 267 -12.36 7.65 -20.02
C ASP A 267 -12.08 8.78 -19.00
N PRO A 268 -12.91 9.84 -18.96
CA PRO A 268 -12.73 10.95 -18.02
C PRO A 268 -13.12 10.62 -16.59
N ASP A 269 -13.72 9.47 -16.33
CA ASP A 269 -14.15 9.05 -14.99
C ASP A 269 -13.36 7.86 -14.50
N GLN A 270 -12.83 7.97 -13.28
CA GLN A 270 -12.18 6.86 -12.64
C GLN A 270 -13.19 5.79 -12.22
N THR A 271 -12.86 4.57 -12.55
CA THR A 271 -13.68 3.39 -12.29
C THR A 271 -13.22 2.71 -11.00
N LEU A 272 -14.01 2.80 -9.94
CA LEU A 272 -13.70 2.19 -8.61
C LEU A 272 -13.64 0.66 -8.61
N ASP A 273 -14.24 -0.01 -9.57
CA ASP A 273 -14.12 -1.46 -9.74
C ASP A 273 -13.75 -1.79 -11.18
N PHE A 274 -12.45 -1.69 -11.44
CA PHE A 274 -11.91 -1.76 -12.78
C PHE A 274 -12.23 -3.10 -13.48
N VAL A 275 -12.15 -4.20 -12.72
CA VAL A 275 -12.46 -5.53 -13.27
C VAL A 275 -13.95 -5.70 -13.56
N ALA A 276 -14.82 -5.17 -12.70
CA ALA A 276 -16.26 -5.29 -12.83
C ALA A 276 -16.79 -4.51 -14.06
N ILE A 277 -16.21 -3.35 -14.33
CA ILE A 277 -16.67 -2.46 -15.39
C ILE A 277 -15.97 -2.77 -16.71
N ASN A 278 -14.66 -3.01 -16.68
CA ASN A 278 -13.84 -3.16 -17.88
C ASN A 278 -13.50 -4.62 -18.23
N GLY A 279 -13.83 -5.55 -17.32
CA GLY A 279 -13.64 -6.98 -17.51
C GLY A 279 -12.23 -7.50 -17.18
N ASN A 280 -12.13 -8.81 -17.15
CA ASN A 280 -10.96 -9.57 -16.72
C ASN A 280 -9.68 -9.24 -17.49
N GLY A 281 -9.79 -9.11 -18.80
CA GLY A 281 -8.64 -8.86 -19.67
C GLY A 281 -8.05 -7.47 -19.48
N ALA A 282 -8.91 -6.46 -19.35
CA ALA A 282 -8.50 -5.08 -19.11
C ALA A 282 -7.83 -4.91 -17.73
N PHE A 283 -8.36 -5.57 -16.72
CA PHE A 283 -7.73 -5.59 -15.37
C PHE A 283 -6.31 -6.15 -15.42
N LEU A 284 -6.13 -7.35 -15.99
CA LEU A 284 -4.82 -7.98 -16.08
C LEU A 284 -3.84 -7.14 -16.93
N MET A 285 -4.33 -6.55 -18.01
CA MET A 285 -3.54 -5.61 -18.83
C MET A 285 -3.09 -4.41 -18.00
N ASN A 286 -4.00 -3.84 -17.19
CA ASN A 286 -3.67 -2.71 -16.31
C ASN A 286 -2.64 -3.11 -15.25
N VAL A 287 -2.76 -4.28 -14.62
CA VAL A 287 -1.75 -4.77 -13.67
C VAL A 287 -0.36 -4.77 -14.30
N GLY A 288 -0.24 -5.28 -15.52
CA GLY A 288 1.05 -5.34 -16.21
C GLY A 288 1.56 -3.97 -16.67
N ILE A 289 0.75 -3.21 -17.41
CA ILE A 289 1.16 -1.91 -17.98
C ILE A 289 1.40 -0.87 -16.88
N TYR A 290 0.53 -0.81 -15.88
CA TYR A 290 0.72 0.09 -14.74
C TYR A 290 1.94 -0.32 -13.90
N GLY A 291 2.18 -1.63 -13.72
CA GLY A 291 3.42 -2.14 -13.12
C GLY A 291 4.68 -1.70 -13.86
N PHE A 292 4.70 -1.79 -15.18
CA PHE A 292 5.82 -1.27 -16.00
C PHE A 292 5.96 0.25 -15.90
N PHE A 293 4.87 1.01 -15.82
CA PHE A 293 4.92 2.45 -15.59
C PHE A 293 5.61 2.78 -14.26
N ILE A 294 5.25 2.08 -13.18
CA ILE A 294 5.88 2.26 -11.86
C ILE A 294 7.37 1.95 -11.94
N LEU A 295 7.73 0.82 -12.53
CA LEU A 295 9.13 0.41 -12.67
C LEU A 295 9.95 1.38 -13.53
N MET A 296 9.38 1.86 -14.62
CA MET A 296 9.96 2.89 -15.47
C MET A 296 10.19 4.18 -14.70
N TYR A 297 9.19 4.65 -13.92
CA TYR A 297 9.32 5.83 -13.08
C TYR A 297 10.48 5.70 -12.09
N TYR A 298 10.58 4.56 -11.38
CA TYR A 298 11.68 4.29 -10.45
C TYR A 298 13.06 4.41 -11.11
N ASN A 299 13.21 3.82 -12.28
CA ASN A 299 14.49 3.87 -13.00
C ASN A 299 14.81 5.28 -13.54
N ILE A 300 13.79 6.04 -13.99
CA ILE A 300 13.97 7.42 -14.46
C ILE A 300 14.45 8.34 -13.35
N ILE A 301 13.87 8.24 -12.15
CA ILE A 301 14.26 9.09 -11.02
C ILE A 301 15.53 8.60 -10.30
N GLY A 302 16.07 7.44 -10.67
CA GLY A 302 17.21 6.81 -10.00
C GLY A 302 16.89 6.40 -8.56
N ALA A 303 15.69 5.83 -8.32
CA ALA A 303 15.25 5.46 -6.97
C ALA A 303 16.24 4.54 -6.27
N GLU A 304 16.48 4.79 -5.00
CA GLU A 304 17.25 3.90 -4.14
C GLU A 304 16.48 2.60 -3.89
N PHE A 305 17.05 1.44 -4.27
CA PHE A 305 16.40 0.16 -4.08
C PHE A 305 16.82 -0.48 -2.75
N ASN A 306 15.84 -0.78 -1.92
CA ASN A 306 15.93 -1.57 -0.69
C ASN A 306 14.61 -2.31 -0.45
N GLY A 307 14.44 -3.03 0.65
CA GLY A 307 13.20 -3.76 0.92
C GLY A 307 11.97 -2.86 0.96
N ILE A 308 12.10 -1.63 1.49
CA ILE A 308 11.00 -0.68 1.60
C ILE A 308 10.57 -0.18 0.21
N THR A 309 11.52 0.36 -0.56
CA THR A 309 11.24 0.89 -1.90
C THR A 309 10.79 -0.20 -2.87
N PHE A 310 11.29 -1.43 -2.72
CA PHE A 310 10.77 -2.59 -3.44
C PHE A 310 9.32 -2.89 -3.08
N GLY A 311 9.00 -2.95 -1.79
CA GLY A 311 7.64 -3.27 -1.35
C GLY A 311 6.62 -2.22 -1.75
N VAL A 312 6.97 -0.92 -1.75
CA VAL A 312 6.03 0.14 -2.13
C VAL A 312 5.75 0.21 -3.65
N ILE A 313 6.53 -0.47 -4.50
CA ILE A 313 6.11 -0.74 -5.90
C ILE A 313 4.73 -1.40 -5.91
N PHE A 314 4.56 -2.41 -5.06
CA PHE A 314 3.28 -3.13 -4.93
C PHE A 314 2.22 -2.32 -4.21
N CYS A 315 2.60 -1.44 -3.26
CA CYS A 315 1.65 -0.50 -2.67
C CYS A 315 1.07 0.43 -3.74
N MET A 316 1.89 0.99 -4.62
CA MET A 316 1.43 1.81 -5.73
C MET A 316 0.57 1.00 -6.73
N LEU A 317 0.99 -0.24 -7.05
CA LEU A 317 0.26 -1.15 -7.92
C LEU A 317 -1.11 -1.54 -7.34
N SER A 318 -1.27 -1.57 -6.03
CA SER A 318 -2.47 -2.08 -5.35
C SER A 318 -3.77 -1.39 -5.77
N THR A 319 -3.69 -0.14 -6.23
CA THR A 319 -4.83 0.63 -6.72
C THR A 319 -5.23 0.33 -8.17
N CYS A 320 -4.56 -0.61 -8.84
CA CYS A 320 -4.82 -0.97 -10.23
C CYS A 320 -6.27 -1.43 -10.51
N ASN A 321 -6.95 -1.98 -9.50
CA ASN A 321 -8.37 -2.36 -9.58
C ASN A 321 -9.33 -1.28 -9.02
N ALA A 322 -8.78 -0.23 -8.45
CA ALA A 322 -9.53 0.94 -7.97
C ALA A 322 -9.47 2.13 -8.96
N GLY A 323 -9.02 1.87 -10.19
CA GLY A 323 -9.01 2.83 -11.29
C GLY A 323 -7.69 3.56 -11.53
N SER A 324 -6.62 3.29 -10.76
CA SER A 324 -5.30 3.85 -11.08
C SER A 324 -4.71 3.19 -12.32
N HIS A 325 -4.19 4.01 -13.22
CA HIS A 325 -3.51 3.62 -14.45
C HIS A 325 -2.44 4.67 -14.82
N PRO A 326 -1.54 4.38 -15.77
CA PRO A 326 -0.42 5.29 -16.09
C PRO A 326 -0.84 6.74 -16.36
N PHE A 327 -1.96 6.95 -17.05
CA PHE A 327 -2.35 8.27 -17.51
C PHE A 327 -2.83 9.21 -16.38
N ASN A 328 -3.61 8.70 -15.42
CA ASN A 328 -4.06 9.54 -14.30
C ASN A 328 -2.97 9.71 -13.23
N VAL A 329 -2.16 8.67 -13.00
CA VAL A 329 -1.07 8.72 -12.01
C VAL A 329 0.12 9.55 -12.50
N CYS A 330 0.30 9.70 -13.82
CA CYS A 330 1.34 10.57 -14.38
C CYS A 330 1.26 12.01 -13.83
N SER A 331 0.06 12.57 -13.64
CA SER A 331 -0.12 13.89 -13.05
C SER A 331 0.40 13.97 -11.60
N ILE A 332 0.23 12.88 -10.84
CA ILE A 332 0.69 12.78 -9.45
C ILE A 332 2.22 12.73 -9.41
N THR A 333 2.85 11.91 -10.26
CA THR A 333 4.33 11.83 -10.34
C THR A 333 4.95 13.15 -10.81
N LEU A 334 4.31 13.84 -11.74
CA LEU A 334 4.73 15.20 -12.17
C LEU A 334 4.60 16.22 -11.04
N GLY A 335 3.53 16.18 -10.24
CA GLY A 335 3.37 17.05 -9.08
C GLY A 335 4.48 16.85 -8.05
N TYR A 336 4.89 15.60 -7.81
CA TYR A 336 6.05 15.30 -6.95
C TYR A 336 7.36 15.85 -7.52
N ALA A 337 7.58 15.68 -8.83
CA ALA A 337 8.75 16.24 -9.50
C ALA A 337 8.79 17.77 -9.39
N MET A 338 7.66 18.43 -9.62
CA MET A 338 7.55 19.89 -9.48
C MET A 338 7.80 20.35 -8.04
N ALA A 339 7.23 19.67 -7.03
CA ALA A 339 7.46 20.00 -5.63
C ALA A 339 8.93 19.86 -5.24
N SER A 340 9.56 18.74 -5.61
CA SER A 340 10.97 18.49 -5.33
C SER A 340 11.86 19.57 -5.96
N GLN A 341 11.66 19.91 -7.24
CA GLN A 341 12.40 20.95 -7.93
C GLN A 341 12.15 22.34 -7.31
N PHE A 342 10.89 22.66 -7.01
CA PHE A 342 10.53 23.95 -6.40
C PHE A 342 11.26 24.15 -5.06
N PHE A 343 11.20 23.17 -4.16
CA PHE A 343 11.87 23.28 -2.87
C PHE A 343 13.39 23.21 -2.98
N GLN A 344 13.94 22.45 -3.93
CA GLN A 344 15.38 22.43 -4.19
C GLN A 344 15.90 23.81 -4.63
N LEU A 345 15.15 24.54 -5.46
CA LEU A 345 15.50 25.88 -5.89
C LEU A 345 15.30 26.93 -4.78
N LEU A 346 14.25 26.75 -3.96
CA LEU A 346 13.87 27.74 -2.94
C LEU A 346 14.70 27.62 -1.65
N CYS A 347 15.06 26.41 -1.24
CA CYS A 347 15.70 26.12 0.04
C CYS A 347 16.97 26.94 0.32
N PRO A 348 17.90 27.12 -0.66
CA PRO A 348 19.12 27.92 -0.43
C PRO A 348 18.86 29.40 -0.09
N PHE A 349 17.73 29.97 -0.59
CA PHE A 349 17.40 31.39 -0.28
C PHE A 349 17.01 31.58 1.19
N PHE A 350 16.63 30.51 1.89
CA PHE A 350 16.29 30.51 3.32
C PHE A 350 17.39 29.90 4.19
N GLY A 351 18.56 29.60 3.63
CA GLY A 351 19.68 29.02 4.37
C GLY A 351 19.47 27.58 4.80
N GLY A 352 18.54 26.83 4.15
CA GLY A 352 18.29 25.44 4.42
C GLY A 352 19.06 24.49 3.51
N ASP A 353 19.17 23.23 3.93
CA ASP A 353 19.70 22.13 3.13
C ASP A 353 18.56 21.27 2.61
N PHE A 354 18.45 21.14 1.29
CA PHE A 354 17.41 20.32 0.68
C PHE A 354 17.81 18.84 0.68
N THR A 355 16.96 18.00 1.27
CA THR A 355 17.20 16.55 1.41
C THR A 355 16.11 15.69 0.80
N LYS A 356 15.06 16.29 0.21
CA LYS A 356 13.88 15.58 -0.26
C LYS A 356 13.90 15.34 -1.78
N TYR A 357 15.02 14.78 -2.27
CA TYR A 357 15.18 14.44 -3.69
C TYR A 357 14.24 13.31 -4.09
N LEU A 358 13.84 13.27 -5.38
CA LEU A 358 12.89 12.27 -5.90
C LEU A 358 13.36 10.82 -5.70
N HIS A 359 14.66 10.58 -5.73
CA HIS A 359 15.26 9.25 -5.58
C HIS A 359 15.33 8.76 -4.13
N THR A 360 15.22 9.68 -3.15
CA THR A 360 15.35 9.30 -1.73
C THR A 360 14.16 8.45 -1.27
N GLN A 361 14.43 7.46 -0.42
CA GLN A 361 13.44 6.50 0.05
C GLN A 361 12.14 7.16 0.55
N SER A 362 12.22 8.19 1.39
CA SER A 362 11.03 8.84 1.97
C SER A 362 10.11 9.45 0.90
N ILE A 363 10.69 10.00 -0.17
CA ILE A 363 9.95 10.60 -1.28
C ILE A 363 9.41 9.51 -2.23
N VAL A 364 10.19 8.45 -2.48
CA VAL A 364 9.73 7.27 -3.24
C VAL A 364 8.53 6.63 -2.54
N VAL A 365 8.59 6.42 -1.22
CA VAL A 365 7.44 5.94 -0.43
C VAL A 365 6.27 6.91 -0.55
N GLY A 366 6.51 8.20 -0.43
CA GLY A 366 5.50 9.24 -0.54
C GLY A 366 4.73 9.19 -1.85
N VAL A 367 5.40 9.19 -2.99
CA VAL A 367 4.76 9.19 -4.31
C VAL A 367 3.96 7.91 -4.56
N CYS A 368 4.44 6.77 -4.03
CA CYS A 368 3.74 5.49 -4.15
C CYS A 368 2.39 5.44 -3.42
N TYR A 369 2.16 6.33 -2.47
CA TYR A 369 0.84 6.50 -1.83
C TYR A 369 0.08 7.72 -2.34
N ALA A 370 0.78 8.74 -2.84
CA ALA A 370 0.14 9.88 -3.47
C ALA A 370 -0.69 9.49 -4.70
N ASN A 371 -0.36 8.35 -5.37
CA ASN A 371 -1.18 7.82 -6.46
C ASN A 371 -2.63 7.58 -6.05
N GLY A 372 -2.91 7.38 -4.76
CA GLY A 372 -4.26 7.31 -4.21
C GLY A 372 -5.10 8.59 -4.40
N LEU A 373 -4.47 9.70 -4.79
CA LEU A 373 -5.12 10.97 -5.16
C LEU A 373 -5.47 11.05 -6.66
N SER A 374 -5.20 10.00 -7.44
CA SER A 374 -5.52 9.96 -8.87
C SER A 374 -7.00 10.25 -9.20
N PRO A 375 -8.02 9.99 -8.34
CA PRO A 375 -9.39 10.40 -8.59
C PRO A 375 -9.56 11.92 -8.75
N ILE A 376 -8.72 12.71 -8.10
CA ILE A 376 -8.73 14.18 -8.28
C ILE A 376 -8.30 14.55 -9.70
N ALA A 377 -7.25 13.88 -10.21
CA ALA A 377 -6.78 14.10 -11.57
C ALA A 377 -7.82 13.67 -12.64
N ASP A 378 -8.51 12.57 -12.41
CA ASP A 378 -9.55 12.12 -13.32
C ASP A 378 -10.76 13.04 -13.34
N ARG A 379 -11.25 13.41 -12.17
CA ARG A 379 -12.48 14.19 -12.07
C ARG A 379 -12.29 15.67 -12.40
N TYR A 380 -11.19 16.27 -11.92
CA TYR A 380 -10.95 17.71 -12.07
C TYR A 380 -9.84 18.06 -13.06
N GLY A 381 -9.04 17.09 -13.48
CA GLY A 381 -7.95 17.25 -14.47
C GLY A 381 -6.55 17.27 -13.83
N TRP A 382 -5.56 17.15 -14.69
CA TRP A 382 -4.15 16.96 -14.31
C TRP A 382 -3.58 18.06 -13.41
N VAL A 383 -3.96 19.31 -13.63
CA VAL A 383 -3.49 20.44 -12.78
C VAL A 383 -3.87 20.22 -11.34
N TYR A 384 -5.10 19.82 -11.07
CA TYR A 384 -5.55 19.53 -9.70
C TYR A 384 -4.90 18.27 -9.13
N GLY A 385 -4.62 17.27 -9.97
CA GLY A 385 -3.80 16.12 -9.61
C GLY A 385 -2.40 16.53 -9.18
N MET A 386 -1.72 17.38 -9.95
CA MET A 386 -0.39 17.91 -9.60
C MET A 386 -0.41 18.70 -8.30
N ILE A 387 -1.39 19.60 -8.11
CA ILE A 387 -1.51 20.38 -6.88
C ILE A 387 -1.73 19.47 -5.66
N SER A 388 -2.61 18.47 -5.77
CA SER A 388 -2.84 17.51 -4.68
C SER A 388 -1.57 16.71 -4.34
N ALA A 389 -0.79 16.35 -5.33
CA ALA A 389 0.49 15.67 -5.17
C ALA A 389 1.55 16.56 -4.51
N MET A 390 1.60 17.84 -4.87
CA MET A 390 2.49 18.83 -4.20
C MET A 390 2.11 19.02 -2.73
N MET A 391 0.82 19.12 -2.41
CA MET A 391 0.35 19.18 -1.02
C MET A 391 0.73 17.91 -0.25
N HIS A 392 0.57 16.75 -0.87
CA HIS A 392 0.96 15.47 -0.28
C HIS A 392 2.48 15.42 -0.01
N PHE A 393 3.31 15.87 -0.95
CA PHE A 393 4.76 15.97 -0.80
C PHE A 393 5.14 16.76 0.45
N CYS A 394 4.49 17.89 0.70
CA CYS A 394 4.78 18.76 1.86
C CYS A 394 4.46 18.08 3.21
N MET A 395 3.51 17.14 3.24
CA MET A 395 2.99 16.57 4.48
C MET A 395 3.54 15.17 4.78
N VAL A 396 3.85 14.39 3.74
CA VAL A 396 4.10 12.95 3.85
C VAL A 396 5.31 12.59 4.70
N THR A 397 6.31 13.45 4.78
CA THR A 397 7.54 13.19 5.54
C THR A 397 7.41 13.48 7.04
N THR A 398 6.36 14.19 7.48
CA THR A 398 6.07 14.49 8.89
C THR A 398 5.12 13.48 9.53
N VAL A 399 4.24 12.87 8.76
CA VAL A 399 3.24 11.92 9.27
C VAL A 399 3.85 10.70 9.97
N PRO A 400 4.97 10.09 9.52
CA PRO A 400 5.58 8.97 10.24
C PRO A 400 5.94 9.28 11.70
N GLU A 401 6.32 10.54 12.01
CA GLU A 401 6.64 10.98 13.37
C GLU A 401 5.41 10.95 14.30
N LEU A 402 4.21 11.27 13.75
CA LEU A 402 2.95 11.19 14.50
C LEU A 402 2.62 9.76 14.93
N HIS A 403 3.10 8.78 14.17
CA HIS A 403 2.86 7.37 14.41
C HIS A 403 4.07 6.65 15.05
N GLY A 404 5.12 7.40 15.45
CA GLY A 404 6.36 6.86 15.99
C GLY A 404 7.08 5.87 15.05
N GLY A 405 6.86 5.96 13.74
CA GLY A 405 7.39 5.02 12.75
C GLY A 405 6.73 3.63 12.77
N MET A 406 5.63 3.44 13.49
CA MET A 406 5.01 2.13 13.73
C MET A 406 3.71 1.89 12.93
N CYS A 407 3.40 2.75 11.96
CA CYS A 407 2.27 2.57 11.04
C CYS A 407 2.76 2.47 9.61
N LEU A 408 2.19 1.55 8.84
CA LEU A 408 2.57 1.36 7.43
C LEU A 408 1.76 2.25 6.46
N TYR A 409 0.67 2.83 6.92
CA TYR A 409 -0.25 3.60 6.06
C TYR A 409 -0.02 5.11 6.10
N ASN A 410 1.18 5.57 6.45
CA ASN A 410 1.50 7.01 6.59
C ASN A 410 1.13 7.83 5.35
N GLY A 411 1.53 7.37 4.16
CA GLY A 411 1.22 8.09 2.92
C GLY A 411 -0.25 8.08 2.56
N GLY A 412 -0.96 6.96 2.79
CA GLY A 412 -2.42 6.90 2.59
C GLY A 412 -3.18 7.80 3.58
N PHE A 413 -2.72 7.89 4.82
CA PHE A 413 -3.23 8.84 5.80
C PHE A 413 -3.03 10.28 5.33
N THR A 414 -1.84 10.61 4.83
CA THR A 414 -1.56 11.92 4.23
C THR A 414 -2.49 12.23 3.06
N ALA A 415 -2.76 11.24 2.19
CA ALA A 415 -3.70 11.43 1.07
C ALA A 415 -5.12 11.77 1.55
N ALA A 416 -5.60 11.13 2.63
CA ALA A 416 -6.89 11.47 3.22
C ALA A 416 -6.90 12.91 3.78
N LEU A 417 -5.82 13.36 4.42
CA LEU A 417 -5.69 14.75 4.90
C LEU A 417 -5.68 15.76 3.74
N VAL A 418 -4.99 15.47 2.64
CA VAL A 418 -5.05 16.30 1.43
C VAL A 418 -6.47 16.41 0.91
N CYS A 419 -7.21 15.30 0.84
CA CYS A 419 -8.62 15.32 0.44
C CYS A 419 -9.49 16.17 1.37
N LEU A 420 -9.29 16.06 2.68
CA LEU A 420 -10.02 16.88 3.68
C LEU A 420 -9.85 18.38 3.43
N LEU A 421 -8.66 18.81 3.03
CA LEU A 421 -8.35 20.20 2.78
C LEU A 421 -8.80 20.68 1.38
N MET A 422 -8.63 19.84 0.36
CA MET A 422 -8.75 20.26 -1.04
C MET A 422 -10.15 20.01 -1.61
N VAL A 423 -10.75 18.84 -1.33
CA VAL A 423 -12.00 18.40 -1.97
C VAL A 423 -13.17 19.37 -1.74
N PRO A 424 -13.43 19.92 -0.53
CA PRO A 424 -14.51 20.88 -0.33
C PRO A 424 -14.41 22.12 -1.21
N GLY A 425 -13.17 22.61 -1.42
CA GLY A 425 -12.90 23.72 -2.33
C GLY A 425 -13.14 23.37 -3.80
N LEU A 426 -12.72 22.17 -4.21
CA LEU A 426 -12.93 21.69 -5.58
C LEU A 426 -14.41 21.52 -5.92
N GLU A 427 -15.18 20.91 -5.04
CA GLU A 427 -16.62 20.70 -5.22
C GLU A 427 -17.39 22.02 -5.34
N ARG A 428 -16.95 23.04 -4.61
CA ARG A 428 -17.63 24.35 -4.59
C ARG A 428 -17.25 25.25 -5.76
N HIS A 429 -16.00 25.20 -6.20
CA HIS A 429 -15.43 26.24 -7.08
C HIS A 429 -14.89 25.71 -8.40
N SER A 430 -14.83 24.40 -8.63
CA SER A 430 -14.24 23.81 -9.81
C SER A 430 -15.25 22.97 -10.61
N ARG A 431 -15.27 23.16 -11.93
CA ARG A 431 -16.04 22.29 -12.83
C ARG A 431 -15.29 20.97 -13.03
N THR A 432 -16.03 19.88 -13.02
CA THR A 432 -15.50 18.56 -13.34
C THR A 432 -15.08 18.50 -14.84
N LYS A 433 -14.26 17.51 -15.17
CA LYS A 433 -13.84 17.27 -16.55
C LYS A 433 -15.04 16.99 -17.47
N ARG A 434 -16.02 16.22 -16.98
CA ARG A 434 -17.27 15.93 -17.71
C ARG A 434 -18.09 17.19 -18.00
N GLU A 435 -18.27 18.04 -16.98
CA GLU A 435 -18.99 19.32 -17.14
C GLU A 435 -18.30 20.25 -18.15
N ARG A 436 -16.95 20.25 -18.19
CA ARG A 436 -16.20 21.03 -19.18
C ARG A 436 -16.33 20.47 -20.60
N LEU A 437 -16.50 19.16 -20.74
CA LEU A 437 -16.69 18.48 -22.02
C LEU A 437 -18.17 18.44 -22.46
N GLY A 438 -19.10 19.00 -21.66
CA GLY A 438 -20.53 18.96 -21.96
C GLY A 438 -21.15 17.56 -21.86
N MET A 439 -20.51 16.65 -21.18
CA MET A 439 -20.99 15.28 -20.93
C MET A 439 -21.95 15.31 -19.74
N GLY A 440 -23.07 14.59 -19.83
CA GLY A 440 -24.05 14.46 -18.74
C GLY A 440 -23.45 13.86 -17.45
N ALA A 441 -24.25 13.84 -16.35
CA ALA A 441 -23.83 13.21 -15.10
C ALA A 441 -23.35 11.77 -15.34
N PRO A 442 -22.40 11.26 -14.51
CA PRO A 442 -21.95 9.86 -14.61
C PRO A 442 -23.14 8.91 -14.50
N LEU A 443 -23.09 7.80 -15.20
CA LEU A 443 -24.14 6.78 -15.19
C LEU A 443 -24.15 5.92 -13.92
N HIS A 444 -23.25 6.25 -12.93
CA HIS A 444 -23.11 5.46 -11.69
C HIS A 444 -22.91 6.37 -10.47
#